data_86e4f5cb7297825a14485a21578b2aba
#
_entry.id   86e4f5cb7297825a14485a21578b2aba
#
_cell.length_a   1.000
_cell.length_b   1.000
_cell.length_c   1.000
_cell.angle_alpha   90.00
_cell.angle_beta   90.00
_cell.angle_gamma   90.00
#
_symmetry.space_group_name_H-M   'P 1'
#
loop_
_entity.id
_entity.type
_entity.pdbx_description
1 polymer ?
#
loop_
_entity_poly.entity_id
_entity_poly.type
_entity_poly.pdbx_seq_one_letter_code
_entity_poly.pdbx_strand_id
1 'polypeptide(L)'
;MVDYLIVGAGFSGATIARVLAEKGRRVKIWEQRPHIGGNMYEKTDENGIRNHVYGPHIFHTNSERVFTFLRRFSDFFPYEHRVLGRIDGKLVPIPFNFTSLETLFPAAQAVRLEERLRAAYPEREKISILDLISSGDGEIRSFGDYVFDRVFVHYTAKQWQQPVTEVDASVINRVPVVLGYDDRYFSDRIQAMPADGYTALFERMLDHPNIEVMLSCDALSHLTLRGGRVFLDGEEFSAPVVYTGAPDALLGFCFGHLPYRSLAFVFEQLPIDSFQPAAVVNYPNEEDFTRITESKKLTGQVLPWRTTILREYPAAYSPGAARGGIPYYPVPNAENQALYQRYREILRAYPGLTLCGRLAEYRYCNMDAAVERALDTAEKLAESASAER
;
A
#
# COMPACT_ATOMS: atom_id res chain seq x y z
N MET A 1 -4.44 33.03 10.96
CA MET A 1 -4.98 32.71 9.63
C MET A 1 -4.18 31.54 9.08
N VAL A 2 -4.80 30.53 8.48
CA VAL A 2 -4.17 29.32 7.94
C VAL A 2 -3.76 29.61 6.50
N ASP A 3 -2.55 29.18 6.09
CA ASP A 3 -2.07 29.36 4.73
C ASP A 3 -2.44 28.15 3.82
N TYR A 4 -2.61 26.95 4.43
CA TYR A 4 -3.04 25.73 3.73
C TYR A 4 -3.89 24.85 4.65
N LEU A 5 -4.97 24.28 4.10
CA LEU A 5 -5.71 23.17 4.72
C LEU A 5 -5.34 21.87 4.02
N ILE A 6 -4.98 20.84 4.78
CA ILE A 6 -4.71 19.51 4.26
C ILE A 6 -5.72 18.53 4.87
N VAL A 7 -6.37 17.75 4.02
CA VAL A 7 -7.32 16.71 4.44
C VAL A 7 -6.63 15.36 4.35
N GLY A 8 -6.41 14.74 5.51
CA GLY A 8 -5.74 13.46 5.71
C GLY A 8 -4.31 13.58 6.24
N ALA A 9 -3.99 12.79 7.27
CA ALA A 9 -2.70 12.75 7.96
C ALA A 9 -1.88 11.48 7.63
N GLY A 10 -2.08 10.86 6.46
CA GLY A 10 -1.22 9.80 5.92
C GLY A 10 0.03 10.37 5.23
N PHE A 11 0.85 9.52 4.58
CA PHE A 11 2.12 9.96 3.95
C PHE A 11 1.96 11.17 3.02
N SER A 12 0.93 11.20 2.18
CA SER A 12 0.75 12.33 1.26
C SER A 12 0.51 13.64 2.01
N GLY A 13 -0.45 13.67 2.94
CA GLY A 13 -0.76 14.89 3.69
C GLY A 13 0.35 15.33 4.64
N ALA A 14 0.94 14.39 5.39
CA ALA A 14 2.00 14.69 6.34
C ALA A 14 3.28 15.20 5.65
N THR A 15 3.64 14.62 4.49
CA THR A 15 4.79 15.08 3.70
C THR A 15 4.58 16.50 3.18
N ILE A 16 3.41 16.77 2.60
CA ILE A 16 3.07 18.12 2.09
C ILE A 16 3.07 19.13 3.24
N ALA A 17 2.43 18.78 4.37
CA ALA A 17 2.39 19.64 5.54
C ALA A 17 3.78 20.01 6.04
N ARG A 18 4.66 19.02 6.18
CA ARG A 18 6.03 19.23 6.67
C ARG A 18 6.83 20.13 5.74
N VAL A 19 6.81 19.89 4.44
CA VAL A 19 7.53 20.70 3.46
C VAL A 19 7.04 22.14 3.44
N LEU A 20 5.72 22.36 3.45
CA LEU A 20 5.16 23.71 3.47
C LEU A 20 5.46 24.44 4.79
N ALA A 21 5.39 23.74 5.92
CA ALA A 21 5.69 24.31 7.23
C ALA A 21 7.14 24.75 7.36
N GLU A 22 8.09 23.98 6.84
CA GLU A 22 9.53 24.35 6.76
C GLU A 22 9.80 25.55 5.89
N LYS A 23 8.90 25.83 4.92
CA LYS A 23 8.92 27.05 4.12
C LYS A 23 8.14 28.22 4.78
N GLY A 24 7.84 28.11 6.07
CA GLY A 24 7.21 29.17 6.87
C GLY A 24 5.70 29.29 6.67
N ARG A 25 5.01 28.30 6.03
CA ARG A 25 3.57 28.31 5.84
C ARG A 25 2.86 27.69 7.05
N ARG A 26 1.75 28.30 7.49
CA ARG A 26 0.89 27.76 8.55
C ARG A 26 -0.07 26.75 7.93
N VAL A 27 0.03 25.50 8.35
CA VAL A 27 -0.69 24.37 7.81
C VAL A 27 -1.64 23.81 8.86
N LYS A 28 -2.89 23.61 8.49
CA LYS A 28 -3.85 22.87 9.31
C LYS A 28 -4.16 21.54 8.63
N ILE A 29 -4.12 20.45 9.41
CA ILE A 29 -4.47 19.10 8.94
C ILE A 29 -5.76 18.68 9.60
N TRP A 30 -6.72 18.20 8.80
CA TRP A 30 -7.93 17.51 9.27
C TRP A 30 -7.80 16.02 8.96
N GLU A 31 -7.88 15.20 10.00
CA GLU A 31 -7.85 13.74 9.90
C GLU A 31 -9.14 13.18 10.51
N GLN A 32 -9.86 12.38 9.72
CA GLN A 32 -11.14 11.77 10.15
C GLN A 32 -10.95 10.71 11.25
N ARG A 33 -9.78 10.06 11.32
CA ARG A 33 -9.47 9.04 12.31
C ARG A 33 -8.98 9.66 13.61
N PRO A 34 -9.07 8.93 14.75
CA PRO A 34 -8.54 9.40 16.03
C PRO A 34 -7.01 9.26 16.14
N HIS A 35 -6.29 9.09 15.03
CA HIS A 35 -4.85 8.93 14.98
C HIS A 35 -4.29 9.45 13.66
N ILE A 36 -3.01 9.82 13.67
CA ILE A 36 -2.20 10.15 12.48
C ILE A 36 -1.70 8.89 11.77
N GLY A 37 -0.99 9.07 10.66
CA GLY A 37 -0.29 8.01 9.94
C GLY A 37 -1.13 7.30 8.87
N GLY A 38 -2.45 7.58 8.81
CA GLY A 38 -3.32 6.91 7.83
C GLY A 38 -3.26 5.40 7.98
N ASN A 39 -3.01 4.67 6.89
CA ASN A 39 -2.88 3.21 6.93
C ASN A 39 -1.54 2.73 7.52
N MET A 40 -0.59 3.63 7.79
CA MET A 40 0.69 3.30 8.43
C MET A 40 0.61 3.28 9.96
N TYR A 41 -0.56 3.58 10.52
CA TYR A 41 -0.73 3.62 11.96
C TYR A 41 -0.45 2.27 12.61
N GLU A 42 0.31 2.31 13.68
CA GLU A 42 0.67 1.17 14.51
C GLU A 42 0.13 1.35 15.92
N LYS A 43 -0.21 0.23 16.54
CA LYS A 43 -0.63 0.17 17.94
C LYS A 43 0.12 -0.94 18.66
N THR A 44 0.68 -0.62 19.82
CA THR A 44 1.24 -1.63 20.72
C THR A 44 0.10 -2.32 21.47
N ASP A 45 0.11 -3.64 21.48
CA ASP A 45 -0.86 -4.46 22.20
C ASP A 45 -0.46 -4.69 23.66
N GLU A 46 -1.28 -5.45 24.40
CA GLU A 46 -1.06 -5.75 25.82
C GLU A 46 0.21 -6.60 26.05
N ASN A 47 0.67 -7.32 25.04
CA ASN A 47 1.92 -8.07 25.08
C ASN A 47 3.17 -7.21 24.77
N GLY A 48 2.99 -5.92 24.49
CA GLY A 48 4.06 -5.01 24.11
C GLY A 48 4.49 -5.17 22.65
N ILE A 49 3.72 -5.89 21.84
CA ILE A 49 4.00 -6.09 20.41
C ILE A 49 3.38 -4.94 19.62
N ARG A 50 4.19 -4.29 18.81
CA ARG A 50 3.78 -3.24 17.88
C ARG A 50 3.16 -3.88 16.64
N ASN A 51 1.89 -3.58 16.41
CA ASN A 51 1.10 -4.14 15.33
C ASN A 51 0.74 -3.07 14.30
N HIS A 52 0.89 -3.37 13.03
CA HIS A 52 0.38 -2.58 11.92
C HIS A 52 -1.14 -2.78 11.85
N VAL A 53 -1.92 -1.76 12.24
CA VAL A 53 -3.38 -1.89 12.40
C VAL A 53 -4.10 -2.15 11.08
N TYR A 54 -3.53 -1.66 9.98
CA TYR A 54 -4.12 -1.72 8.64
C TYR A 54 -3.35 -2.66 7.68
N GLY A 55 -2.78 -3.73 8.23
CA GLY A 55 -1.99 -4.70 7.50
C GLY A 55 -0.51 -4.37 7.40
N PRO A 56 0.32 -5.33 6.97
CA PRO A 56 1.77 -5.15 6.93
C PRO A 56 2.19 -4.10 5.90
N HIS A 57 3.03 -3.18 6.34
CA HIS A 57 3.62 -2.14 5.52
C HIS A 57 5.13 -2.20 5.66
N ILE A 58 5.82 -2.50 4.57
CA ILE A 58 7.27 -2.59 4.49
C ILE A 58 7.77 -1.48 3.58
N PHE A 59 8.72 -0.68 4.06
CA PHE A 59 9.30 0.39 3.27
C PHE A 59 10.38 -0.17 2.35
N HIS A 60 10.24 0.13 1.06
CA HIS A 60 11.22 -0.18 0.03
C HIS A 60 11.23 0.92 -1.03
N THR A 61 12.39 1.24 -1.58
CA THR A 61 12.52 2.28 -2.61
C THR A 61 13.86 2.22 -3.32
N ASN A 62 13.88 2.77 -4.53
CA ASN A 62 15.12 3.14 -5.25
C ASN A 62 15.37 4.65 -5.22
N SER A 63 14.46 5.47 -4.64
CA SER A 63 14.55 6.92 -4.56
C SER A 63 15.35 7.36 -3.33
N GLU A 64 16.57 7.84 -3.56
CA GLU A 64 17.40 8.47 -2.51
C GLU A 64 16.72 9.71 -1.90
N ARG A 65 16.00 10.49 -2.72
CA ARG A 65 15.28 11.69 -2.29
C ARG A 65 14.25 11.33 -1.22
N VAL A 66 13.44 10.31 -1.49
CA VAL A 66 12.41 9.85 -0.55
C VAL A 66 13.03 9.31 0.73
N PHE A 67 14.04 8.46 0.62
CA PHE A 67 14.67 7.87 1.79
C PHE A 67 15.39 8.92 2.64
N THR A 68 16.11 9.86 2.03
CA THR A 68 16.76 10.99 2.71
C THR A 68 15.73 11.86 3.44
N PHE A 69 14.57 12.12 2.83
CA PHE A 69 13.50 12.86 3.48
C PHE A 69 12.98 12.13 4.72
N LEU A 70 12.66 10.84 4.64
CA LEU A 70 12.09 10.07 5.73
C LEU A 70 13.07 9.83 6.88
N ARG A 71 14.36 9.65 6.59
CA ARG A 71 15.43 9.50 7.61
C ARG A 71 15.62 10.71 8.52
N ARG A 72 15.07 11.83 8.17
CA ARG A 72 15.05 13.01 9.08
C ARG A 72 14.14 12.80 10.29
N PHE A 73 13.20 11.86 10.21
CA PHE A 73 12.14 11.64 11.20
C PHE A 73 12.22 10.27 11.90
N SER A 74 13.10 9.40 11.44
CA SER A 74 13.33 8.10 12.08
C SER A 74 14.68 7.53 11.65
N ASP A 75 15.30 6.79 12.54
CA ASP A 75 16.30 5.81 12.15
C ASP A 75 15.61 4.64 11.46
N PHE A 76 16.32 3.98 10.56
CA PHE A 76 15.84 2.83 9.82
C PHE A 76 16.81 1.66 9.98
N PHE A 77 16.30 0.47 10.28
CA PHE A 77 17.10 -0.74 10.21
C PHE A 77 16.87 -1.46 8.88
N PRO A 78 17.92 -2.08 8.30
CA PRO A 78 17.78 -2.88 7.10
C PRO A 78 16.80 -4.04 7.32
N TYR A 79 15.85 -4.20 6.40
CA TYR A 79 14.85 -5.25 6.48
C TYR A 79 14.52 -5.78 5.08
N GLU A 80 15.11 -6.89 4.70
CA GLU A 80 14.78 -7.58 3.46
C GLU A 80 13.50 -8.40 3.64
N HIS A 81 12.43 -7.99 2.99
CA HIS A 81 11.16 -8.67 3.11
C HIS A 81 11.16 -10.00 2.37
N ARG A 82 10.86 -11.09 3.08
CA ARG A 82 10.66 -12.42 2.54
C ARG A 82 9.25 -12.89 2.84
N VAL A 83 8.57 -13.36 1.81
CA VAL A 83 7.20 -13.88 1.88
C VAL A 83 7.23 -15.35 1.50
N LEU A 84 6.53 -16.18 2.25
CA LEU A 84 6.30 -17.56 1.90
C LEU A 84 4.86 -17.77 1.45
N GLY A 85 4.63 -18.70 0.54
CA GLY A 85 3.31 -19.19 0.17
C GLY A 85 3.11 -20.62 0.65
N ARG A 86 1.94 -20.93 1.20
CA ARG A 86 1.56 -22.31 1.51
C ARG A 86 0.93 -22.93 0.27
N ILE A 87 1.71 -23.76 -0.43
CA ILE A 87 1.32 -24.40 -1.68
C ILE A 87 1.47 -25.91 -1.53
N ASP A 88 0.41 -26.66 -1.79
CA ASP A 88 0.37 -28.11 -1.66
C ASP A 88 0.92 -28.60 -0.29
N GLY A 89 0.58 -27.87 0.78
CA GLY A 89 1.01 -28.18 2.15
C GLY A 89 2.43 -27.77 2.51
N LYS A 90 3.24 -27.27 1.56
CA LYS A 90 4.62 -26.84 1.74
C LYS A 90 4.74 -25.31 1.77
N LEU A 91 5.76 -24.80 2.44
CA LEU A 91 6.10 -23.38 2.44
C LEU A 91 7.19 -23.12 1.41
N VAL A 92 6.93 -22.22 0.47
CA VAL A 92 7.83 -21.86 -0.62
C VAL A 92 7.98 -20.35 -0.74
N PRO A 93 9.13 -19.84 -1.20
CA PRO A 93 9.31 -18.41 -1.46
C PRO A 93 8.30 -17.84 -2.46
N ILE A 94 7.83 -16.61 -2.20
CA ILE A 94 7.08 -15.77 -3.12
C ILE A 94 7.85 -14.44 -3.26
N PRO A 95 8.21 -14.00 -4.47
CA PRO A 95 7.96 -14.58 -5.80
C PRO A 95 8.51 -15.99 -5.96
N PHE A 96 7.80 -16.78 -6.79
CA PHE A 96 8.23 -18.14 -7.11
C PHE A 96 9.62 -18.13 -7.74
N ASN A 97 10.52 -19.01 -7.31
CA ASN A 97 11.91 -19.05 -7.72
C ASN A 97 12.46 -20.50 -7.77
N PHE A 98 13.74 -20.70 -7.95
CA PHE A 98 14.31 -22.06 -8.02
C PHE A 98 14.24 -22.81 -6.69
N THR A 99 14.30 -22.15 -5.54
CA THR A 99 14.01 -22.79 -4.24
C THR A 99 12.57 -23.33 -4.20
N SER A 100 11.63 -22.61 -4.82
CA SER A 100 10.24 -23.07 -4.94
C SER A 100 10.14 -24.32 -5.83
N LEU A 101 10.90 -24.37 -6.95
CA LEU A 101 10.98 -25.56 -7.81
C LEU A 101 11.48 -26.78 -7.04
N GLU A 102 12.63 -26.63 -6.37
CA GLU A 102 13.26 -27.72 -5.60
C GLU A 102 12.36 -28.21 -4.46
N THR A 103 11.58 -27.31 -3.86
CA THR A 103 10.68 -27.65 -2.76
C THR A 103 9.46 -28.44 -3.24
N LEU A 104 8.88 -28.06 -4.38
CA LEU A 104 7.57 -28.60 -4.81
C LEU A 104 7.69 -29.79 -5.74
N PHE A 105 8.71 -29.83 -6.60
CA PHE A 105 8.87 -30.87 -7.62
C PHE A 105 9.89 -31.95 -7.22
N PRO A 106 9.80 -33.16 -7.77
CA PRO A 106 10.85 -34.15 -7.64
C PRO A 106 12.21 -33.64 -8.16
N ALA A 107 13.31 -33.95 -7.49
CA ALA A 107 14.62 -33.37 -7.76
C ALA A 107 15.02 -33.41 -9.26
N ALA A 108 14.80 -34.54 -9.94
CA ALA A 108 15.13 -34.67 -11.36
C ALA A 108 14.27 -33.78 -12.25
N GLN A 109 13.04 -33.46 -11.86
CA GLN A 109 12.15 -32.55 -12.57
C GLN A 109 12.54 -31.10 -12.31
N ALA A 110 12.86 -30.74 -11.07
CA ALA A 110 13.31 -29.40 -10.69
C ALA A 110 14.58 -29.00 -11.46
N VAL A 111 15.59 -29.89 -11.51
CA VAL A 111 16.82 -29.67 -12.28
C VAL A 111 16.52 -29.46 -13.77
N ARG A 112 15.71 -30.31 -14.39
CA ARG A 112 15.36 -30.16 -15.82
C ARG A 112 14.62 -28.85 -16.09
N LEU A 113 13.67 -28.45 -15.22
CA LEU A 113 12.94 -27.20 -15.37
C LEU A 113 13.88 -26.00 -15.24
N GLU A 114 14.78 -26.01 -14.27
CA GLU A 114 15.78 -24.95 -14.13
C GLU A 114 16.66 -24.82 -15.37
N GLU A 115 17.22 -25.94 -15.89
CA GLU A 115 18.02 -25.93 -17.11
C GLU A 115 17.26 -25.39 -18.31
N ARG A 116 16.00 -25.81 -18.50
CA ARG A 116 15.15 -25.33 -19.59
C ARG A 116 14.82 -23.83 -19.45
N LEU A 117 14.48 -23.37 -18.26
CA LEU A 117 14.20 -21.96 -17.99
C LEU A 117 15.43 -21.09 -18.27
N ARG A 118 16.62 -21.52 -17.82
CA ARG A 118 17.87 -20.81 -18.10
C ARG A 118 18.21 -20.79 -19.59
N ALA A 119 17.96 -21.88 -20.31
CA ALA A 119 18.20 -21.97 -21.75
C ALA A 119 17.21 -21.13 -22.57
N ALA A 120 15.95 -21.12 -22.17
CA ALA A 120 14.89 -20.34 -22.86
C ALA A 120 14.99 -18.82 -22.61
N TYR A 121 15.52 -18.43 -21.44
CA TYR A 121 15.57 -17.02 -21.01
C TYR A 121 16.96 -16.62 -20.45
N PRO A 122 18.03 -16.72 -21.24
CA PRO A 122 19.41 -16.66 -20.75
C PRO A 122 19.83 -15.32 -20.12
N GLU A 123 19.16 -14.22 -20.49
CA GLU A 123 19.50 -12.88 -19.99
C GLU A 123 18.43 -12.28 -19.07
N ARG A 124 17.45 -13.08 -18.67
CA ARG A 124 16.36 -12.60 -17.81
C ARG A 124 16.54 -13.10 -16.39
N GLU A 125 16.45 -12.19 -15.42
CA GLU A 125 16.37 -12.51 -14.00
C GLU A 125 14.93 -12.84 -13.56
N LYS A 126 13.95 -12.33 -14.29
CA LYS A 126 12.52 -12.45 -13.98
C LYS A 126 11.73 -12.67 -15.26
N ILE A 127 10.67 -13.47 -15.14
CA ILE A 127 9.74 -13.72 -16.24
C ILE A 127 8.30 -13.60 -15.76
N SER A 128 7.42 -13.04 -16.58
CA SER A 128 6.00 -12.97 -16.25
C SER A 128 5.38 -14.36 -16.32
N ILE A 129 4.35 -14.60 -15.50
CA ILE A 129 3.61 -15.85 -15.55
C ILE A 129 2.91 -16.02 -16.92
N LEU A 130 2.48 -14.93 -17.54
CA LEU A 130 1.84 -14.95 -18.85
C LEU A 130 2.80 -15.40 -19.96
N ASP A 131 4.08 -15.01 -19.88
CA ASP A 131 5.11 -15.48 -20.81
C ASP A 131 5.37 -16.99 -20.63
N LEU A 132 5.36 -17.49 -19.38
CA LEU A 132 5.54 -18.91 -19.10
C LEU A 132 4.40 -19.76 -19.68
N ILE A 133 3.15 -19.39 -19.45
CA ILE A 133 1.99 -20.14 -19.98
C ILE A 133 1.86 -20.05 -21.51
N SER A 134 2.48 -19.04 -22.13
CA SER A 134 2.53 -18.86 -23.59
C SER A 134 3.78 -19.51 -24.22
N SER A 135 4.63 -20.16 -23.44
CA SER A 135 5.87 -20.75 -23.93
C SER A 135 5.62 -21.83 -24.99
N GLY A 136 6.47 -21.88 -26.01
CA GLY A 136 6.52 -22.98 -26.98
C GLY A 136 7.05 -24.31 -26.41
N ASP A 137 7.80 -24.26 -25.30
CA ASP A 137 8.29 -25.44 -24.57
C ASP A 137 7.16 -26.00 -23.68
N GLY A 138 6.81 -27.28 -23.91
CA GLY A 138 5.70 -27.92 -23.19
C GLY A 138 5.94 -28.10 -21.69
N GLU A 139 7.20 -28.33 -21.23
CA GLU A 139 7.52 -28.43 -19.79
C GLU A 139 7.46 -27.06 -19.12
N ILE A 140 7.98 -26.01 -19.76
CA ILE A 140 7.89 -24.63 -19.25
C ILE A 140 6.43 -24.18 -19.16
N ARG A 141 5.62 -24.48 -20.19
CA ARG A 141 4.19 -24.16 -20.17
C ARG A 141 3.47 -24.87 -19.03
N SER A 142 3.67 -26.18 -18.88
CA SER A 142 3.05 -26.96 -17.79
C SER A 142 3.46 -26.44 -16.42
N PHE A 143 4.71 -26.00 -16.26
CA PHE A 143 5.15 -25.31 -15.06
C PHE A 143 4.46 -23.96 -14.87
N GLY A 144 4.35 -23.16 -15.92
CA GLY A 144 3.62 -21.90 -15.91
C GLY A 144 2.15 -22.08 -15.52
N ASP A 145 1.47 -23.08 -16.09
CA ASP A 145 0.07 -23.42 -15.74
C ASP A 145 -0.05 -23.82 -14.28
N TYR A 146 0.88 -24.62 -13.75
CA TYR A 146 0.89 -25.01 -12.34
C TYR A 146 1.04 -23.80 -11.42
N VAL A 147 2.01 -22.91 -11.67
CA VAL A 147 2.22 -21.70 -10.86
C VAL A 147 1.02 -20.77 -10.98
N PHE A 148 0.47 -20.62 -12.18
CA PHE A 148 -0.71 -19.81 -12.43
C PHE A 148 -1.90 -20.30 -11.60
N ASP A 149 -2.20 -21.59 -11.65
CA ASP A 149 -3.29 -22.20 -10.89
C ASP A 149 -3.08 -22.06 -9.37
N ARG A 150 -1.92 -22.49 -8.86
CA ARG A 150 -1.65 -22.59 -7.42
C ARG A 150 -1.38 -21.26 -6.72
N VAL A 151 -0.86 -20.28 -7.44
CA VAL A 151 -0.45 -18.99 -6.84
C VAL A 151 -1.41 -17.87 -7.22
N PHE A 152 -1.87 -17.83 -8.49
CA PHE A 152 -2.61 -16.67 -9.00
C PHE A 152 -4.12 -16.86 -9.00
N VAL A 153 -4.63 -17.97 -9.54
CA VAL A 153 -6.07 -18.15 -9.77
C VAL A 153 -6.85 -17.94 -8.47
N HIS A 154 -6.53 -18.70 -7.44
CA HIS A 154 -7.27 -18.66 -6.18
C HIS A 154 -6.96 -17.42 -5.35
N TYR A 155 -5.68 -17.02 -5.24
CA TYR A 155 -5.28 -15.83 -4.49
C TYR A 155 -5.87 -14.56 -5.11
N THR A 156 -5.78 -14.44 -6.43
CA THR A 156 -6.31 -13.28 -7.15
C THR A 156 -7.84 -13.26 -7.07
N ALA A 157 -8.49 -14.39 -7.25
CA ALA A 157 -9.95 -14.48 -7.11
C ALA A 157 -10.40 -14.09 -5.70
N LYS A 158 -9.72 -14.55 -4.64
CA LYS A 158 -9.96 -14.12 -3.25
C LYS A 158 -9.73 -12.62 -3.07
N GLN A 159 -8.53 -12.16 -3.44
CA GLN A 159 -8.09 -10.78 -3.22
C GLN A 159 -8.98 -9.79 -3.98
N TRP A 160 -9.36 -10.10 -5.21
CA TRP A 160 -10.12 -9.22 -6.09
C TRP A 160 -11.62 -9.52 -6.11
N GLN A 161 -12.05 -10.64 -5.52
CA GLN A 161 -13.43 -11.15 -5.55
C GLN A 161 -14.03 -11.16 -6.98
N GLN A 162 -13.16 -11.47 -7.95
CA GLN A 162 -13.48 -11.57 -9.35
C GLN A 162 -12.79 -12.80 -9.94
N PRO A 163 -13.35 -13.45 -10.97
CA PRO A 163 -12.64 -14.47 -11.71
C PRO A 163 -11.31 -13.91 -12.25
N VAL A 164 -10.25 -14.73 -12.22
CA VAL A 164 -8.92 -14.30 -12.70
C VAL A 164 -8.94 -13.82 -14.16
N THR A 165 -9.89 -14.31 -14.96
CA THR A 165 -10.10 -13.92 -16.37
C THR A 165 -10.59 -12.47 -16.54
N GLU A 166 -11.14 -11.87 -15.49
CA GLU A 166 -11.63 -10.48 -15.49
C GLU A 166 -10.63 -9.52 -14.83
N VAL A 167 -9.53 -10.05 -14.28
CA VAL A 167 -8.50 -9.26 -13.64
C VAL A 167 -7.51 -8.76 -14.68
N ASP A 168 -7.17 -7.47 -14.60
CA ASP A 168 -6.21 -6.85 -15.51
C ASP A 168 -4.84 -7.55 -15.47
N ALA A 169 -4.25 -7.77 -16.65
CA ALA A 169 -2.95 -8.44 -16.80
C ALA A 169 -1.83 -7.76 -15.98
N SER A 170 -1.92 -6.46 -15.74
CA SER A 170 -0.95 -5.73 -14.91
C SER A 170 -0.95 -6.20 -13.45
N VAL A 171 -2.07 -6.69 -12.95
CA VAL A 171 -2.20 -7.27 -11.61
C VAL A 171 -1.52 -8.64 -11.54
N ILE A 172 -1.73 -9.46 -12.58
CA ILE A 172 -1.12 -10.79 -12.69
C ILE A 172 0.41 -10.67 -12.83
N ASN A 173 0.89 -9.74 -13.64
CA ASN A 173 2.32 -9.53 -13.88
C ASN A 173 3.08 -8.88 -12.70
N ARG A 174 2.41 -8.49 -11.63
CA ARG A 174 3.07 -7.87 -10.46
C ARG A 174 3.99 -8.83 -9.68
N VAL A 175 3.73 -10.12 -9.75
CA VAL A 175 4.55 -11.13 -9.06
C VAL A 175 5.15 -12.05 -10.12
N PRO A 176 6.34 -11.75 -10.64
CA PRO A 176 7.01 -12.57 -11.64
C PRO A 176 7.55 -13.86 -11.01
N VAL A 177 7.92 -14.82 -11.85
CA VAL A 177 8.80 -15.93 -11.46
C VAL A 177 10.27 -15.44 -11.55
N VAL A 178 11.05 -15.65 -10.49
CA VAL A 178 12.47 -15.28 -10.41
C VAL A 178 13.31 -16.43 -10.92
N LEU A 179 14.15 -16.19 -11.92
CA LEU A 179 15.05 -17.19 -12.51
C LEU A 179 16.37 -17.26 -11.75
N GLY A 180 16.29 -17.57 -10.45
CA GLY A 180 17.40 -17.60 -9.51
C GLY A 180 16.96 -18.07 -8.13
N TYR A 181 17.81 -17.83 -7.14
CA TYR A 181 17.61 -18.21 -5.73
C TYR A 181 17.36 -17.00 -4.80
N ASP A 182 17.04 -15.82 -5.36
CA ASP A 182 16.73 -14.65 -4.54
C ASP A 182 15.32 -14.76 -3.96
N ASP A 183 15.23 -14.91 -2.64
CA ASP A 183 13.99 -15.07 -1.89
C ASP A 183 13.36 -13.73 -1.46
N ARG A 184 13.97 -12.59 -1.79
CA ARG A 184 13.44 -11.28 -1.43
C ARG A 184 12.18 -10.99 -2.22
N TYR A 185 11.18 -10.47 -1.52
CA TYR A 185 9.92 -10.07 -2.13
C TYR A 185 10.06 -8.84 -3.03
N PHE A 186 10.89 -7.89 -2.60
CA PHE A 186 11.23 -6.69 -3.36
C PHE A 186 12.64 -6.78 -3.93
N SER A 187 12.87 -6.10 -5.05
CA SER A 187 14.19 -5.96 -5.68
C SER A 187 14.81 -4.59 -5.49
N ASP A 188 14.13 -3.70 -4.74
CA ASP A 188 14.62 -2.36 -4.48
C ASP A 188 15.92 -2.37 -3.69
N ARG A 189 16.78 -1.40 -3.97
CA ARG A 189 18.09 -1.27 -3.32
C ARG A 189 17.98 -0.95 -1.83
N ILE A 190 16.98 -0.16 -1.46
CA ILE A 190 16.69 0.21 -0.09
C ILE A 190 15.45 -0.54 0.35
N GLN A 191 15.61 -1.40 1.36
CA GLN A 191 14.53 -2.10 2.03
C GLN A 191 14.77 -1.95 3.53
N ALA A 192 13.86 -1.32 4.24
CA ALA A 192 14.10 -0.97 5.64
C ALA A 192 12.78 -0.75 6.40
N MET A 193 12.88 -0.81 7.72
CA MET A 193 11.77 -0.48 8.62
C MET A 193 12.17 0.63 9.58
N PRO A 194 11.26 1.55 9.94
CA PRO A 194 11.56 2.57 10.94
C PRO A 194 11.77 1.94 12.32
N ALA A 195 12.85 2.30 12.99
CA ALA A 195 13.28 1.66 14.24
C ALA A 195 12.22 1.79 15.34
N ASP A 196 11.64 2.98 15.49
CA ASP A 196 10.59 3.25 16.48
C ASP A 196 9.17 3.03 15.93
N GLY A 197 9.04 2.57 14.66
CA GLY A 197 7.79 2.37 13.96
C GLY A 197 7.30 3.60 13.21
N TYR A 198 6.26 3.37 12.40
CA TYR A 198 5.68 4.41 11.56
C TYR A 198 4.95 5.48 12.37
N THR A 199 4.24 5.12 13.44
CA THR A 199 3.52 6.11 14.25
C THR A 199 4.47 7.16 14.80
N ALA A 200 5.60 6.75 15.37
CA ALA A 200 6.62 7.66 15.87
C ALA A 200 7.28 8.50 14.75
N LEU A 201 7.47 7.93 13.56
CA LEU A 201 7.94 8.67 12.40
C LEU A 201 6.96 9.79 12.04
N PHE A 202 5.64 9.51 12.01
CA PHE A 202 4.62 10.52 11.73
C PHE A 202 4.53 11.58 12.82
N GLU A 203 4.64 11.21 14.11
CA GLU A 203 4.70 12.15 15.21
C GLU A 203 5.82 13.17 15.00
N ARG A 204 7.04 12.71 14.73
CA ARG A 204 8.19 13.59 14.46
C ARG A 204 8.04 14.40 13.17
N MET A 205 7.42 13.82 12.14
CA MET A 205 7.17 14.54 10.88
C MET A 205 6.19 15.69 11.08
N LEU A 206 5.19 15.53 11.94
CA LEU A 206 4.15 16.51 12.19
C LEU A 206 4.48 17.45 13.37
N ASP A 207 5.51 17.16 14.14
CA ASP A 207 6.00 18.05 15.20
C ASP A 207 6.73 19.26 14.59
N HIS A 208 5.96 20.31 14.33
CA HIS A 208 6.46 21.57 13.80
C HIS A 208 5.53 22.71 14.22
N PRO A 209 6.06 23.90 14.66
CA PRO A 209 5.25 25.01 15.16
C PRO A 209 4.23 25.57 14.16
N ASN A 210 4.45 25.35 12.87
CA ASN A 210 3.55 25.77 11.80
C ASN A 210 2.56 24.68 11.37
N ILE A 211 2.49 23.54 12.06
CA ILE A 211 1.54 22.46 11.75
C ILE A 211 0.57 22.31 12.92
N GLU A 212 -0.71 22.41 12.65
CA GLU A 212 -1.81 22.09 13.56
C GLU A 212 -2.53 20.87 13.04
N VAL A 213 -2.66 19.81 13.86
CA VAL A 213 -3.37 18.57 13.50
C VAL A 213 -4.67 18.47 14.31
N MET A 214 -5.78 18.27 13.62
CA MET A 214 -7.10 18.04 14.18
C MET A 214 -7.54 16.62 13.84
N LEU A 215 -7.55 15.77 14.84
CA LEU A 215 -8.00 14.37 14.72
C LEU A 215 -9.51 14.27 14.92
N SER A 216 -10.10 13.15 14.51
CA SER A 216 -11.55 12.90 14.55
C SER A 216 -12.37 14.01 13.89
N CYS A 217 -11.81 14.65 12.87
CA CYS A 217 -12.41 15.70 12.08
C CYS A 217 -12.66 15.20 10.66
N ASP A 218 -13.91 14.89 10.35
CA ASP A 218 -14.32 14.52 8.99
C ASP A 218 -14.51 15.76 8.14
N ALA A 219 -13.57 16.02 7.25
CA ALA A 219 -13.64 17.17 6.35
C ALA A 219 -14.91 17.22 5.49
N LEU A 220 -15.51 16.06 5.17
CA LEU A 220 -16.75 16.01 4.38
C LEU A 220 -17.96 16.60 5.09
N SER A 221 -17.91 16.70 6.42
CA SER A 221 -18.95 17.37 7.22
C SER A 221 -18.85 18.89 7.18
N HIS A 222 -17.72 19.44 6.80
CA HIS A 222 -17.42 20.87 6.85
C HIS A 222 -17.14 21.48 5.47
N LEU A 223 -16.61 20.69 4.54
CA LEU A 223 -16.11 21.16 3.25
C LEU A 223 -17.17 21.02 2.17
N THR A 224 -17.47 22.10 1.48
CA THR A 224 -18.42 22.13 0.36
C THR A 224 -17.78 22.80 -0.85
N LEU A 225 -18.05 22.26 -2.02
CA LEU A 225 -17.58 22.78 -3.31
C LEU A 225 -18.75 23.39 -4.08
N ARG A 226 -18.67 24.67 -4.42
CA ARG A 226 -19.73 25.37 -5.16
C ARG A 226 -19.18 26.50 -6.02
N GLY A 227 -19.57 26.55 -7.29
CA GLY A 227 -19.24 27.65 -8.20
C GLY A 227 -17.74 27.90 -8.41
N GLY A 228 -16.93 26.83 -8.41
CA GLY A 228 -15.46 26.91 -8.54
C GLY A 228 -14.73 27.33 -7.27
N ARG A 229 -15.43 27.43 -6.12
CA ARG A 229 -14.90 27.87 -4.84
C ARG A 229 -15.08 26.82 -3.76
N VAL A 230 -14.19 26.86 -2.76
CA VAL A 230 -14.24 26.01 -1.57
C VAL A 230 -14.90 26.76 -0.43
N PHE A 231 -15.78 26.07 0.32
CA PHE A 231 -16.43 26.61 1.51
C PHE A 231 -16.18 25.71 2.70
N LEU A 232 -15.94 26.30 3.87
CA LEU A 232 -15.88 25.60 5.15
C LEU A 232 -17.02 26.13 6.04
N ASP A 233 -17.87 25.23 6.53
CA ASP A 233 -19.03 25.56 7.36
C ASP A 233 -19.93 26.66 6.75
N GLY A 234 -20.00 26.66 5.43
CA GLY A 234 -20.83 27.63 4.67
C GLY A 234 -20.13 28.95 4.33
N GLU A 235 -18.94 29.22 4.88
CA GLU A 235 -18.15 30.41 4.58
C GLU A 235 -17.10 30.11 3.48
N GLU A 236 -16.87 31.08 2.57
CA GLU A 236 -15.88 30.94 1.52
C GLU A 236 -14.48 30.83 2.12
N PHE A 237 -13.75 29.77 1.76
CA PHE A 237 -12.40 29.51 2.21
C PHE A 237 -11.40 29.77 1.08
N SER A 238 -10.59 30.81 1.24
CA SER A 238 -9.68 31.29 0.19
C SER A 238 -8.30 30.61 0.18
N ALA A 239 -7.90 29.95 1.28
CA ALA A 239 -6.62 29.25 1.31
C ALA A 239 -6.69 27.96 0.50
N PRO A 240 -5.56 27.54 -0.17
CA PRO A 240 -5.51 26.30 -0.88
C PRO A 240 -5.80 25.08 0.02
N VAL A 241 -6.54 24.12 -0.55
CA VAL A 241 -6.88 22.85 0.10
C VAL A 241 -6.19 21.71 -0.62
N VAL A 242 -5.47 20.87 0.12
CA VAL A 242 -4.96 19.59 -0.38
C VAL A 242 -5.86 18.48 0.14
N TYR A 243 -6.48 17.74 -0.77
CA TYR A 243 -7.38 16.65 -0.43
C TYR A 243 -6.76 15.29 -0.77
N THR A 244 -6.66 14.41 0.24
CA THR A 244 -6.07 13.06 0.06
C THR A 244 -7.10 11.93 0.11
N GLY A 245 -8.37 12.27 0.34
CA GLY A 245 -9.48 11.33 0.38
C GLY A 245 -10.02 10.94 -0.99
N ALA A 246 -11.07 10.12 -1.00
CA ALA A 246 -11.70 9.66 -2.23
C ALA A 246 -12.54 10.78 -2.90
N PRO A 247 -12.34 11.05 -4.20
CA PRO A 247 -12.98 12.17 -4.89
C PRO A 247 -14.49 12.00 -5.10
N ASP A 248 -14.98 10.76 -5.17
CA ASP A 248 -16.41 10.46 -5.23
C ASP A 248 -17.12 10.87 -3.94
N ALA A 249 -16.52 10.62 -2.78
CA ALA A 249 -17.03 11.03 -1.49
C ALA A 249 -17.08 12.57 -1.38
N LEU A 250 -16.02 13.26 -1.85
CA LEU A 250 -15.95 14.73 -1.85
C LEU A 250 -17.08 15.37 -2.68
N LEU A 251 -17.53 14.71 -3.74
CA LEU A 251 -18.63 15.16 -4.60
C LEU A 251 -19.96 14.47 -4.32
N GLY A 252 -20.12 13.90 -3.10
CA GLY A 252 -21.38 13.29 -2.66
C GLY A 252 -21.86 12.15 -3.56
N PHE A 253 -20.90 11.41 -4.17
CA PHE A 253 -21.17 10.26 -5.04
C PHE A 253 -22.05 10.56 -6.25
N CYS A 254 -21.97 11.78 -6.79
CA CYS A 254 -22.86 12.26 -7.87
C CYS A 254 -22.84 11.43 -9.16
N PHE A 255 -21.81 10.59 -9.37
CA PHE A 255 -21.72 9.61 -10.47
C PHE A 255 -21.72 8.16 -9.99
N GLY A 256 -22.01 7.91 -8.70
CA GLY A 256 -21.90 6.61 -8.05
C GLY A 256 -20.53 6.40 -7.38
N HIS A 257 -20.41 5.29 -6.67
CA HIS A 257 -19.19 4.98 -5.93
C HIS A 257 -18.04 4.54 -6.84
N LEU A 258 -16.84 5.05 -6.59
CA LEU A 258 -15.62 4.50 -7.14
C LEU A 258 -15.35 3.13 -6.47
N PRO A 259 -15.12 2.07 -7.24
CA PRO A 259 -14.83 0.76 -6.69
C PRO A 259 -13.47 0.70 -6.01
N TYR A 260 -13.47 0.22 -4.77
CA TYR A 260 -12.26 -0.07 -4.00
C TYR A 260 -12.28 -1.51 -3.49
N ARG A 261 -11.10 -2.04 -3.22
CA ARG A 261 -10.93 -3.25 -2.41
C ARG A 261 -10.77 -2.85 -0.97
N SER A 262 -11.33 -3.66 -0.10
CA SER A 262 -11.17 -3.53 1.33
C SER A 262 -10.60 -4.80 1.95
N LEU A 263 -10.20 -4.68 3.21
CA LEU A 263 -9.63 -5.75 4.00
C LEU A 263 -10.27 -5.74 5.39
N ALA A 264 -10.39 -6.93 5.98
CA ALA A 264 -10.70 -7.08 7.39
C ALA A 264 -9.55 -7.82 8.09
N PHE A 265 -9.27 -7.44 9.31
CA PHE A 265 -8.13 -7.94 10.07
C PHE A 265 -8.59 -8.59 11.37
N VAL A 266 -8.01 -9.75 11.67
CA VAL A 266 -8.20 -10.45 12.94
C VAL A 266 -6.85 -10.63 13.60
N PHE A 267 -6.66 -9.97 14.75
CA PHE A 267 -5.47 -10.10 15.58
C PHE A 267 -5.66 -11.23 16.60
N GLU A 268 -4.61 -12.02 16.76
CA GLU A 268 -4.58 -13.10 17.74
C GLU A 268 -3.25 -13.09 18.49
N GLN A 269 -3.32 -13.01 19.82
CA GLN A 269 -2.17 -13.06 20.72
C GLN A 269 -1.92 -14.51 21.13
N LEU A 270 -0.68 -14.95 21.02
CA LEU A 270 -0.28 -16.33 21.27
C LEU A 270 0.88 -16.39 22.28
N PRO A 271 0.81 -17.34 23.27
CA PRO A 271 1.85 -17.52 24.28
C PRO A 271 2.99 -18.42 23.75
N ILE A 272 3.56 -18.08 22.61
CA ILE A 272 4.64 -18.82 21.93
C ILE A 272 5.70 -17.86 21.41
N ASP A 273 6.93 -18.35 21.21
CA ASP A 273 8.03 -17.54 20.70
C ASP A 273 7.86 -17.15 19.23
N SER A 274 7.31 -18.00 18.41
CA SER A 274 7.10 -17.74 16.99
C SER A 274 6.01 -18.66 16.44
N PHE A 275 5.18 -18.10 15.57
CA PHE A 275 4.10 -18.82 14.92
C PHE A 275 4.51 -19.40 13.56
N GLN A 276 5.30 -18.67 12.80
CA GLN A 276 5.68 -19.03 11.43
C GLN A 276 7.13 -18.63 11.12
N PRO A 277 7.78 -19.24 10.10
CA PRO A 277 9.20 -19.00 9.82
C PRO A 277 9.49 -17.62 9.22
N ALA A 278 8.53 -17.01 8.52
CA ALA A 278 8.65 -15.69 7.90
C ALA A 278 7.68 -14.68 8.55
N ALA A 279 7.93 -13.38 8.35
CA ALA A 279 7.02 -12.34 8.83
C ALA A 279 5.63 -12.43 8.14
N VAL A 280 5.60 -12.84 6.88
CA VAL A 280 4.36 -13.00 6.10
C VAL A 280 4.34 -14.36 5.43
N VAL A 281 3.22 -15.07 5.61
CA VAL A 281 2.89 -16.30 4.88
C VAL A 281 1.57 -16.10 4.16
N ASN A 282 1.57 -16.28 2.84
CA ASN A 282 0.38 -16.24 2.00
C ASN A 282 -0.29 -17.61 1.94
N TYR A 283 -1.63 -17.59 1.93
CA TYR A 283 -2.49 -18.78 1.84
C TYR A 283 -3.36 -18.65 0.59
N PRO A 284 -2.84 -19.02 -0.59
CA PRO A 284 -3.56 -18.79 -1.83
C PRO A 284 -4.80 -19.66 -2.02
N ASN A 285 -4.82 -20.87 -1.50
CA ASN A 285 -5.77 -21.89 -1.93
C ASN A 285 -6.98 -22.06 -1.01
N GLU A 286 -6.88 -22.86 0.06
CA GLU A 286 -8.01 -23.43 0.78
C GLU A 286 -8.62 -22.50 1.83
N GLU A 287 -7.81 -21.65 2.46
CA GLU A 287 -8.21 -20.80 3.56
C GLU A 287 -9.08 -19.62 3.08
N ASP A 288 -9.95 -19.11 3.94
CA ASP A 288 -10.81 -17.94 3.68
C ASP A 288 -10.07 -16.59 3.86
N PHE A 289 -8.89 -16.63 4.48
CA PHE A 289 -7.96 -15.50 4.58
C PHE A 289 -6.85 -15.59 3.52
N THR A 290 -6.25 -14.45 3.21
CA THR A 290 -5.21 -14.37 2.17
C THR A 290 -3.80 -14.55 2.71
N ARG A 291 -3.55 -14.09 3.95
CA ARG A 291 -2.22 -14.18 4.57
C ARG A 291 -2.29 -14.08 6.08
N ILE A 292 -1.22 -14.56 6.71
CA ILE A 292 -0.93 -14.33 8.12
C ILE A 292 0.36 -13.51 8.22
N THR A 293 0.31 -12.46 9.03
CA THR A 293 1.48 -11.65 9.38
C THR A 293 1.83 -11.86 10.84
N GLU A 294 3.08 -12.15 11.15
CA GLU A 294 3.62 -12.18 12.52
C GLU A 294 4.31 -10.85 12.81
N SER A 295 3.65 -10.00 13.61
CA SER A 295 3.97 -8.58 13.75
C SER A 295 5.39 -8.32 14.25
N LYS A 296 5.87 -9.03 15.28
CA LYS A 296 7.19 -8.79 15.85
C LYS A 296 8.35 -9.06 14.88
N LYS A 297 8.13 -9.90 13.86
CA LYS A 297 9.13 -10.15 12.81
C LYS A 297 9.28 -8.99 11.83
N LEU A 298 8.22 -8.20 11.65
CA LEU A 298 8.30 -6.95 10.87
C LEU A 298 9.00 -5.84 11.65
N THR A 299 8.69 -5.75 12.93
CA THR A 299 9.15 -4.65 13.79
C THR A 299 10.52 -4.88 14.42
N GLY A 300 11.12 -6.07 14.21
CA GLY A 300 12.40 -6.46 14.79
C GLY A 300 12.36 -6.67 16.31
N GLN A 301 11.18 -6.74 16.94
CA GLN A 301 11.05 -6.91 18.37
C GLN A 301 11.40 -8.33 18.81
N VAL A 302 12.22 -8.44 19.86
CA VAL A 302 12.56 -9.70 20.50
C VAL A 302 11.84 -9.81 21.84
N LEU A 303 10.69 -10.48 21.85
CA LEU A 303 9.84 -10.66 23.00
C LEU A 303 9.60 -12.17 23.19
N PRO A 304 10.21 -12.81 24.21
CA PRO A 304 10.08 -14.25 24.42
C PRO A 304 8.67 -14.63 24.88
N TRP A 305 8.24 -15.83 24.54
CA TRP A 305 7.00 -16.48 24.95
C TRP A 305 5.71 -15.71 24.61
N ARG A 306 5.79 -14.82 23.61
CA ARG A 306 4.62 -14.09 23.12
C ARG A 306 4.82 -13.66 21.67
N THR A 307 3.77 -13.79 20.91
CA THR A 307 3.68 -13.25 19.54
C THR A 307 2.27 -12.82 19.24
N THR A 308 2.12 -11.90 18.29
CA THR A 308 0.82 -11.50 17.75
C THR A 308 0.83 -11.75 16.26
N ILE A 309 -0.17 -12.46 15.81
CA ILE A 309 -0.43 -12.69 14.40
C ILE A 309 -1.65 -11.89 13.93
N LEU A 310 -1.63 -11.55 12.66
CA LEU A 310 -2.69 -10.84 11.97
C LEU A 310 -3.16 -11.69 10.79
N ARG A 311 -4.41 -12.15 10.82
CA ARG A 311 -5.06 -12.76 9.65
C ARG A 311 -5.76 -11.69 8.84
N GLU A 312 -5.49 -11.69 7.53
CA GLU A 312 -6.06 -10.74 6.57
C GLU A 312 -7.13 -11.42 5.72
N TYR A 313 -8.34 -10.88 5.80
CA TYR A 313 -9.48 -11.34 5.02
C TYR A 313 -9.82 -10.33 3.93
N PRO A 314 -9.99 -10.75 2.68
CA PRO A 314 -10.47 -9.86 1.64
C PRO A 314 -11.94 -9.47 1.91
N ALA A 315 -12.27 -8.23 1.60
CA ALA A 315 -13.61 -7.72 1.75
C ALA A 315 -13.96 -6.78 0.59
N ALA A 316 -15.21 -6.75 0.19
CA ALA A 316 -15.73 -5.70 -0.66
C ALA A 316 -15.76 -4.38 0.14
N TYR A 317 -15.43 -3.27 -0.53
CA TYR A 317 -15.56 -1.97 0.09
C TYR A 317 -17.04 -1.58 0.22
N SER A 318 -17.45 -1.23 1.43
CA SER A 318 -18.76 -0.70 1.73
C SER A 318 -18.62 0.44 2.74
N PRO A 319 -18.85 1.69 2.34
CA PRO A 319 -18.69 2.83 3.24
C PRO A 319 -19.47 2.69 4.54
N GLY A 320 -18.81 2.96 5.67
CA GLY A 320 -19.43 2.87 7.00
C GLY A 320 -19.62 1.45 7.56
N ALA A 321 -19.30 0.40 6.82
CA ALA A 321 -19.38 -0.96 7.32
C ALA A 321 -18.26 -1.24 8.35
N ALA A 322 -18.59 -1.98 9.43
CA ALA A 322 -17.62 -2.39 10.43
C ALA A 322 -16.51 -3.31 9.84
N ARG A 323 -16.86 -4.09 8.83
CA ARG A 323 -15.94 -4.92 8.04
C ARG A 323 -16.00 -4.46 6.59
N GLY A 324 -14.86 -4.13 6.01
CA GLY A 324 -14.83 -3.64 4.64
C GLY A 324 -15.08 -2.13 4.47
N GLY A 325 -15.16 -1.35 5.55
CA GLY A 325 -15.47 0.07 5.51
C GLY A 325 -14.31 1.00 5.13
N ILE A 326 -13.12 0.46 4.90
CA ILE A 326 -11.92 1.25 4.57
C ILE A 326 -11.51 0.97 3.12
N PRO A 327 -11.39 2.00 2.27
CA PRO A 327 -10.88 1.83 0.91
C PRO A 327 -9.36 1.67 0.95
N TYR A 328 -8.85 0.48 0.58
CA TYR A 328 -7.40 0.23 0.54
C TYR A 328 -6.81 0.41 -0.85
N TYR A 329 -7.43 -0.18 -1.85
CA TYR A 329 -6.89 -0.22 -3.20
C TYR A 329 -7.96 0.12 -4.23
N PRO A 330 -7.72 1.12 -5.10
CA PRO A 330 -8.57 1.31 -6.29
C PRO A 330 -8.60 0.03 -7.13
N VAL A 331 -9.73 -0.26 -7.74
CA VAL A 331 -9.87 -1.38 -8.68
C VAL A 331 -9.54 -0.88 -10.09
N PRO A 332 -8.35 -1.21 -10.65
CA PRO A 332 -7.90 -0.66 -11.92
C PRO A 332 -8.53 -1.42 -13.09
N ASN A 333 -9.48 -0.80 -13.75
CA ASN A 333 -9.99 -1.21 -15.05
C ASN A 333 -10.43 0.03 -15.84
N ALA A 334 -10.70 -0.14 -17.14
CA ALA A 334 -11.04 0.97 -18.03
C ALA A 334 -12.32 1.71 -17.60
N GLU A 335 -13.35 0.98 -17.15
CA GLU A 335 -14.63 1.54 -16.70
C GLU A 335 -14.45 2.41 -15.45
N ASN A 336 -13.75 1.89 -14.45
CA ASN A 336 -13.49 2.60 -13.21
C ASN A 336 -12.60 3.82 -13.42
N GLN A 337 -11.64 3.72 -14.33
CA GLN A 337 -10.82 4.88 -14.72
C GLN A 337 -11.66 5.93 -15.44
N ALA A 338 -12.58 5.55 -16.30
CA ALA A 338 -13.50 6.46 -16.95
C ALA A 338 -14.42 7.15 -15.93
N LEU A 339 -14.92 6.42 -14.94
CA LEU A 339 -15.70 6.98 -13.83
C LEU A 339 -14.89 7.99 -13.02
N TYR A 340 -13.64 7.65 -12.67
CA TYR A 340 -12.72 8.56 -11.99
C TYR A 340 -12.47 9.84 -12.79
N GLN A 341 -12.30 9.75 -14.12
CA GLN A 341 -12.08 10.94 -14.96
C GLN A 341 -13.30 11.89 -14.94
N ARG A 342 -14.52 11.39 -14.81
CA ARG A 342 -15.72 12.24 -14.65
C ARG A 342 -15.67 13.05 -13.36
N TYR A 343 -15.25 12.44 -12.24
CA TYR A 343 -15.04 13.14 -10.97
C TYR A 343 -13.93 14.19 -11.09
N ARG A 344 -12.82 13.80 -11.69
CA ARG A 344 -11.65 14.67 -11.87
C ARG A 344 -11.98 15.89 -12.74
N GLU A 345 -12.83 15.73 -13.75
CA GLU A 345 -13.22 16.85 -14.62
C GLU A 345 -13.99 17.93 -13.84
N ILE A 346 -14.91 17.54 -12.96
CA ILE A 346 -15.59 18.50 -12.07
C ILE A 346 -14.58 19.19 -11.16
N LEU A 347 -13.68 18.44 -10.54
CA LEU A 347 -12.71 18.98 -9.57
C LEU A 347 -11.68 19.93 -10.18
N ARG A 348 -11.43 19.85 -11.48
CA ARG A 348 -10.61 20.83 -12.22
C ARG A 348 -11.17 22.24 -12.22
N ALA A 349 -12.47 22.40 -12.03
CA ALA A 349 -13.09 23.71 -11.91
C ALA A 349 -12.80 24.43 -10.58
N TYR A 350 -12.06 23.79 -9.67
CA TYR A 350 -11.72 24.31 -8.34
C TYR A 350 -10.22 24.55 -8.21
N PRO A 351 -9.68 25.70 -8.66
CA PRO A 351 -8.24 25.95 -8.69
C PRO A 351 -7.59 25.96 -7.31
N GLY A 352 -8.35 26.26 -6.24
CA GLY A 352 -7.90 26.18 -4.85
C GLY A 352 -7.83 24.77 -4.28
N LEU A 353 -8.19 23.71 -5.05
CA LEU A 353 -8.21 22.33 -4.59
C LEU A 353 -7.15 21.50 -5.32
N THR A 354 -6.26 20.87 -4.56
CA THR A 354 -5.25 19.96 -5.08
C THR A 354 -5.52 18.52 -4.60
N LEU A 355 -5.61 17.58 -5.52
CA LEU A 355 -5.70 16.15 -5.20
C LEU A 355 -4.30 15.54 -5.11
N CYS A 356 -4.01 14.83 -4.02
CA CYS A 356 -2.75 14.12 -3.87
C CYS A 356 -2.93 12.87 -3.00
N GLY A 357 -2.47 11.73 -3.48
CA GLY A 357 -2.46 10.47 -2.74
C GLY A 357 -3.28 9.37 -3.39
N ARG A 358 -3.10 8.16 -2.87
CA ARG A 358 -3.65 6.91 -3.45
C ARG A 358 -5.16 6.98 -3.74
N LEU A 359 -5.94 7.47 -2.80
CA LEU A 359 -7.39 7.56 -2.96
C LEU A 359 -7.77 8.74 -3.85
N ALA A 360 -7.22 9.93 -3.60
CA ALA A 360 -7.53 11.15 -4.33
C ALA A 360 -7.19 11.07 -5.83
N GLU A 361 -6.11 10.37 -6.17
CA GLU A 361 -5.68 10.17 -7.55
C GLU A 361 -6.19 8.84 -8.16
N TYR A 362 -6.99 8.08 -7.40
CA TYR A 362 -7.53 6.77 -7.79
C TYR A 362 -6.46 5.87 -8.43
N ARG A 363 -5.31 5.79 -7.79
CA ARG A 363 -4.13 5.11 -8.32
C ARG A 363 -3.46 4.26 -7.27
N TYR A 364 -3.14 3.01 -7.62
CA TYR A 364 -2.28 2.20 -6.77
C TYR A 364 -0.86 2.77 -6.77
N CYS A 365 -0.31 2.99 -5.59
CA CYS A 365 1.09 3.36 -5.40
C CYS A 365 1.63 2.77 -4.09
N ASN A 366 2.92 2.47 -4.06
CA ASN A 366 3.64 2.13 -2.84
C ASN A 366 3.90 3.39 -1.99
N MET A 367 4.42 3.20 -0.77
CA MET A 367 4.67 4.30 0.16
C MET A 367 5.66 5.32 -0.39
N ASP A 368 6.73 4.86 -1.01
CA ASP A 368 7.77 5.71 -1.61
C ASP A 368 7.20 6.60 -2.72
N ALA A 369 6.45 6.04 -3.64
CA ALA A 369 5.80 6.79 -4.72
C ALA A 369 4.77 7.81 -4.18
N ALA A 370 4.07 7.48 -3.07
CA ALA A 370 3.17 8.42 -2.41
C ALA A 370 3.94 9.60 -1.79
N VAL A 371 5.08 9.34 -1.14
CA VAL A 371 5.95 10.39 -0.58
C VAL A 371 6.58 11.22 -1.68
N GLU A 372 7.10 10.61 -2.73
CA GLU A 372 7.72 11.33 -3.86
C GLU A 372 6.73 12.27 -4.52
N ARG A 373 5.52 11.77 -4.81
CA ARG A 373 4.42 12.57 -5.35
C ARG A 373 4.04 13.74 -4.44
N ALA A 374 4.05 13.52 -3.13
CA ALA A 374 3.74 14.54 -2.13
C ALA A 374 4.84 15.61 -2.07
N LEU A 375 6.12 15.23 -2.17
CA LEU A 375 7.24 16.17 -2.25
C LEU A 375 7.11 17.07 -3.49
N ASP A 376 6.85 16.51 -4.66
CA ASP A 376 6.64 17.27 -5.90
C ASP A 376 5.44 18.22 -5.81
N THR A 377 4.36 17.77 -5.16
CA THR A 377 3.16 18.59 -4.96
C THR A 377 3.44 19.76 -4.02
N ALA A 378 4.15 19.51 -2.92
CA ALA A 378 4.50 20.55 -1.96
C ALA A 378 5.44 21.61 -2.54
N GLU A 379 6.40 21.21 -3.38
CA GLU A 379 7.30 22.13 -4.08
C GLU A 379 6.51 23.08 -5.01
N LYS A 380 5.61 22.52 -5.83
CA LYS A 380 4.74 23.31 -6.72
C LYS A 380 3.86 24.30 -5.98
N LEU A 381 3.22 23.84 -4.87
CA LEU A 381 2.38 24.70 -4.05
C LEU A 381 3.17 25.85 -3.42
N ALA A 382 4.41 25.58 -2.99
CA ALA A 382 5.26 26.61 -2.41
C ALA A 382 5.74 27.64 -3.44
N GLU A 383 6.02 27.22 -4.68
CA GLU A 383 6.42 28.10 -5.80
C GLU A 383 5.28 29.01 -6.23
N SER A 384 4.06 28.47 -6.42
CA SER A 384 2.88 29.23 -6.78
C SER A 384 2.58 30.36 -5.78
N ALA A 385 2.68 30.05 -4.49
CA ALA A 385 2.48 31.05 -3.43
C ALA A 385 3.60 32.10 -3.31
N SER A 386 4.73 31.87 -3.96
CA SER A 386 5.83 32.87 -4.04
C SER A 386 5.69 33.81 -5.24
N ALA A 387 5.01 33.35 -6.29
CA ALA A 387 4.75 34.13 -7.50
C ALA A 387 3.59 35.13 -7.35
N GLU A 388 2.71 34.91 -6.35
CA GLU A 388 1.57 35.80 -6.05
C GLU A 388 1.90 36.93 -5.06
N ARG A 389 3.15 37.01 -4.57
CA ARG A 389 3.68 38.09 -3.73
C ARG A 389 4.59 39.00 -4.51
#